data_5ce4ba9236a25547e0c8f4f6b2fed730
#
_entry.id   5ce4ba9236a25547e0c8f4f6b2fed730
#
_cell.length_a   1.000
_cell.length_b   1.000
_cell.length_c   1.000
_cell.angle_alpha   90.00
_cell.angle_beta   90.00
_cell.angle_gamma   90.00
#
_symmetry.space_group_name_H-M   'P 1'
#
loop_
_entity.id
_entity.type
_entity.pdbx_description
1 polymer ?
#
loop_
_entity_poly.entity_id
_entity_poly.type
_entity_poly.pdbx_seq_one_letter_code
_entity_poly.pdbx_strand_id
1 'polypeptide(L)'
;YMSLPVCFGAKLLGIKIYLLEPNIVLGRANRLFLGFCKKIFTYTESLKNFPEKLKHKIQIITPLVKKNFYEKREIKTENKAFCLLVVGGSQGAKIFDNVVKNVIVNLSKKNKIKIIQQTHKSNTDQLRSIYDEAKIENTIFDFEENLADLINQSDLCITRAGASTLAELSIMNKPFLTIPLVSAKDNHQFENANFYQNLGCCWIMNQKDFNDVNLEKFLNHIIMNKSEYNIKKDN
;
A
#
# COMPACT_ATOMS: atom_id res chain seq x y z
N TYR A 1 18.95 -8.77 -1.66
CA TYR A 1 20.23 -9.52 -1.69
C TYR A 1 21.23 -8.95 -2.72
N MET A 2 20.75 -8.28 -3.77
CA MET A 2 21.60 -7.69 -4.82
C MET A 2 22.54 -6.59 -4.32
N SER A 3 22.17 -5.87 -3.25
CA SER A 3 22.99 -4.80 -2.67
C SER A 3 24.23 -5.28 -1.92
N LEU A 4 24.27 -6.53 -1.45
CA LEU A 4 25.37 -7.04 -0.66
C LEU A 4 26.73 -7.00 -1.41
N PRO A 5 26.88 -7.60 -2.61
CA PRO A 5 28.15 -7.55 -3.34
C PRO A 5 28.59 -6.11 -3.66
N VAL A 6 27.62 -5.26 -4.06
CA VAL A 6 27.90 -3.86 -4.41
C VAL A 6 28.42 -3.07 -3.20
N CYS A 7 27.77 -3.21 -2.03
CA CYS A 7 28.22 -2.54 -0.81
C CYS A 7 29.57 -3.06 -0.31
N PHE A 8 29.85 -4.37 -0.44
CA PHE A 8 31.18 -4.91 -0.12
C PHE A 8 32.27 -4.38 -1.04
N GLY A 9 32.04 -4.38 -2.36
CA GLY A 9 32.97 -3.81 -3.33
C GLY A 9 33.21 -2.31 -3.08
N ALA A 10 32.16 -1.55 -2.83
CA ALA A 10 32.25 -0.13 -2.49
C ALA A 10 33.12 0.09 -1.23
N LYS A 11 32.92 -0.73 -0.18
CA LYS A 11 33.73 -0.66 1.04
C LYS A 11 35.21 -0.95 0.78
N LEU A 12 35.54 -2.00 -0.02
CA LEU A 12 36.93 -2.35 -0.35
C LEU A 12 37.62 -1.25 -1.15
N LEU A 13 36.88 -0.55 -2.01
CA LEU A 13 37.37 0.53 -2.85
C LEU A 13 37.33 1.92 -2.16
N GLY A 14 36.97 1.99 -0.89
CA GLY A 14 36.87 3.27 -0.16
C GLY A 14 35.75 4.21 -0.65
N ILE A 15 34.78 3.69 -1.43
CA ILE A 15 33.66 4.46 -1.95
C ILE A 15 32.64 4.74 -0.84
N LYS A 16 32.14 5.97 -0.75
CA LYS A 16 31.12 6.36 0.24
C LYS A 16 29.81 5.63 0.00
N ILE A 17 29.29 4.98 1.02
CA ILE A 17 28.03 4.23 0.99
C ILE A 17 26.93 5.08 1.61
N TYR A 18 25.81 5.22 0.91
CA TYR A 18 24.56 5.79 1.38
C TYR A 18 23.47 4.73 1.28
N LEU A 19 22.67 4.58 2.32
CA LEU A 19 21.61 3.57 2.39
C LEU A 19 20.25 4.25 2.30
N LEU A 20 19.25 3.52 1.80
CA LEU A 20 17.84 3.89 1.84
C LEU A 20 17.06 2.79 2.56
N GLU A 21 16.27 3.17 3.56
CA GLU A 21 15.33 2.29 4.27
C GLU A 21 13.93 2.86 4.20
N PRO A 22 13.09 2.37 3.29
CA PRO A 22 11.70 2.83 3.18
C PRO A 22 10.76 2.23 4.21
N ASN A 23 11.14 1.11 4.84
CA ASN A 23 10.34 0.47 5.88
C ASN A 23 10.55 1.12 7.25
N ILE A 24 9.59 0.93 8.14
CA ILE A 24 9.65 1.39 9.54
C ILE A 24 10.55 0.48 10.40
N VAL A 25 10.91 -0.67 9.87
CA VAL A 25 11.86 -1.61 10.52
C VAL A 25 13.14 -1.66 9.70
N LEU A 26 14.28 -1.53 10.37
CA LEU A 26 15.58 -1.62 9.70
C LEU A 26 15.80 -2.98 9.05
N GLY A 27 15.91 -2.99 7.73
CA GLY A 27 16.13 -4.20 6.93
C GLY A 27 17.50 -4.85 7.22
N ARG A 28 17.56 -6.18 7.09
CA ARG A 28 18.76 -6.97 7.41
C ARG A 28 19.99 -6.58 6.59
N ALA A 29 19.80 -6.29 5.30
CA ALA A 29 20.89 -5.85 4.43
C ALA A 29 21.43 -4.48 4.87
N ASN A 30 20.55 -3.52 5.15
CA ASN A 30 20.95 -2.20 5.62
C ASN A 30 21.67 -2.29 6.98
N ARG A 31 21.21 -3.17 7.87
CA ARG A 31 21.85 -3.40 9.19
C ARG A 31 23.33 -3.82 9.06
N LEU A 32 23.67 -4.67 8.08
CA LEU A 32 25.06 -5.12 7.87
C LEU A 32 25.98 -3.97 7.47
N PHE A 33 25.49 -3.00 6.71
CA PHE A 33 26.29 -1.88 6.20
C PHE A 33 26.15 -0.60 7.00
N LEU A 34 25.30 -0.58 8.03
CA LEU A 34 25.01 0.60 8.83
C LEU A 34 26.28 1.20 9.48
N GLY A 35 27.21 0.35 9.94
CA GLY A 35 28.49 0.80 10.50
C GLY A 35 29.34 1.54 9.47
N PHE A 36 29.29 1.16 8.22
CA PHE A 36 30.14 1.65 7.13
C PHE A 36 29.50 2.73 6.29
N CYS A 37 28.17 2.90 6.34
CA CYS A 37 27.49 3.95 5.58
C CYS A 37 27.79 5.34 6.17
N LYS A 38 27.79 6.34 5.31
CA LYS A 38 27.90 7.74 5.70
C LYS A 38 26.58 8.25 6.26
N LYS A 39 25.47 7.97 5.58
CA LYS A 39 24.10 8.29 5.99
C LYS A 39 23.16 7.17 5.58
N ILE A 40 22.02 7.08 6.28
CA ILE A 40 20.87 6.27 5.89
C ILE A 40 19.64 7.19 5.77
N PHE A 41 19.02 7.16 4.60
CA PHE A 41 17.80 7.91 4.31
C PHE A 41 16.58 7.11 4.75
N THR A 42 15.65 7.73 5.44
CA THR A 42 14.45 7.08 6.00
C THR A 42 13.25 8.01 5.90
N TYR A 43 12.04 7.48 6.06
CA TYR A 43 10.80 8.27 6.09
C TYR A 43 10.38 8.68 7.51
N THR A 44 11.10 8.22 8.53
CA THR A 44 10.83 8.50 9.95
C THR A 44 12.11 8.48 10.77
N GLU A 45 12.13 9.25 11.87
CA GLU A 45 13.21 9.16 12.89
C GLU A 45 13.09 7.89 13.72
N SER A 46 11.86 7.39 13.91
CA SER A 46 11.53 6.28 14.80
C SER A 46 11.68 4.92 14.10
N LEU A 47 12.83 4.71 13.47
CA LEU A 47 13.13 3.43 12.80
C LEU A 47 13.29 2.31 13.83
N LYS A 48 12.44 1.28 13.78
CA LYS A 48 12.50 0.14 14.70
C LYS A 48 13.75 -0.70 14.46
N ASN A 49 14.27 -1.28 15.55
CA ASN A 49 15.48 -2.09 15.55
C ASN A 49 16.74 -1.35 15.09
N PHE A 50 16.75 -0.02 15.18
CA PHE A 50 17.91 0.80 14.83
C PHE A 50 18.83 0.99 16.04
N PRO A 51 20.17 0.82 15.91
CA PRO A 51 21.09 1.03 17.00
C PRO A 51 21.18 2.50 17.44
N GLU A 52 20.92 2.79 18.71
CA GLU A 52 20.96 4.15 19.27
C GLU A 52 22.25 4.90 18.91
N LYS A 53 23.41 4.24 19.05
CA LYS A 53 24.73 4.82 18.77
C LYS A 53 24.90 5.35 17.34
N LEU A 54 24.06 4.91 16.41
CA LEU A 54 24.15 5.26 14.99
C LEU A 54 23.03 6.19 14.52
N LYS A 55 22.14 6.65 15.40
CA LYS A 55 21.02 7.55 15.05
C LYS A 55 21.49 8.85 14.37
N HIS A 56 22.69 9.33 14.67
CA HIS A 56 23.28 10.49 13.98
C HIS A 56 23.48 10.31 12.47
N LYS A 57 23.40 9.08 11.98
CA LYS A 57 23.47 8.76 10.54
C LYS A 57 22.11 8.87 9.83
N ILE A 58 21.01 8.92 10.57
CA ILE A 58 19.67 9.05 10.01
C ILE A 58 19.52 10.40 9.33
N GLN A 59 18.99 10.38 8.13
CA GLN A 59 18.56 11.56 7.38
C GLN A 59 17.14 11.32 6.90
N ILE A 60 16.19 12.09 7.43
CA ILE A 60 14.80 12.01 7.01
C ILE A 60 14.64 12.63 5.64
N ILE A 61 13.87 11.96 4.80
CA ILE A 61 13.49 12.44 3.47
C ILE A 61 12.00 12.21 3.25
N THR A 62 11.40 12.97 2.35
CA THR A 62 10.09 12.65 1.79
C THR A 62 10.14 11.31 1.06
N PRO A 63 9.05 10.52 1.07
CA PRO A 63 9.02 9.24 0.36
C PRO A 63 9.41 9.38 -1.11
N LEU A 64 10.29 8.49 -1.57
CA LEU A 64 10.73 8.45 -2.96
C LEU A 64 9.69 7.68 -3.79
N VAL A 65 8.82 8.42 -4.45
CA VAL A 65 7.83 7.89 -5.40
C VAL A 65 8.02 8.51 -6.78
N LYS A 66 7.41 7.94 -7.82
CA LYS A 66 7.46 8.51 -9.17
C LYS A 66 6.81 9.90 -9.17
N LYS A 67 7.29 10.79 -10.05
CA LYS A 67 6.83 12.20 -10.14
C LYS A 67 5.31 12.33 -10.30
N ASN A 68 4.69 11.45 -11.07
CA ASN A 68 3.26 11.46 -11.33
C ASN A 68 2.36 11.29 -10.07
N PHE A 69 2.90 10.76 -8.96
CA PHE A 69 2.16 10.71 -7.69
C PHE A 69 2.04 12.06 -6.99
N TYR A 70 2.91 13.02 -7.32
CA TYR A 70 2.85 14.39 -6.80
C TYR A 70 1.96 15.31 -7.64
N GLU A 71 1.55 14.88 -8.83
CA GLU A 71 0.73 15.67 -9.72
C GLU A 71 -0.75 15.56 -9.29
N LYS A 72 -1.30 16.64 -8.71
CA LYS A 72 -2.73 16.72 -8.39
C LYS A 72 -3.54 16.70 -9.68
N ARG A 73 -4.42 15.71 -9.82
CA ARG A 73 -5.36 15.63 -10.94
C ARG A 73 -6.77 15.84 -10.40
N GLU A 74 -7.46 16.85 -10.90
CA GLU A 74 -8.86 17.09 -10.57
C GLU A 74 -9.72 15.94 -11.10
N ILE A 75 -10.47 15.29 -10.23
CA ILE A 75 -11.50 14.34 -10.62
C ILE A 75 -12.83 15.05 -10.58
N LYS A 76 -13.49 15.20 -11.72
CA LYS A 76 -14.86 15.68 -11.78
C LYS A 76 -15.79 14.68 -11.10
N THR A 77 -16.42 15.11 -10.02
CA THR A 77 -17.32 14.30 -9.19
C THR A 77 -18.78 14.66 -9.49
N GLU A 78 -19.33 14.12 -10.56
CA GLU A 78 -20.78 14.16 -10.75
C GLU A 78 -21.34 12.73 -10.64
N ASN A 79 -22.27 12.52 -9.70
CA ASN A 79 -23.05 11.27 -9.48
C ASN A 79 -22.24 9.96 -9.55
N LYS A 80 -21.12 9.92 -8.87
CA LYS A 80 -20.10 8.88 -9.05
C LYS A 80 -20.43 7.63 -8.22
N ALA A 81 -20.23 6.45 -8.85
CA ALA A 81 -20.16 5.20 -8.13
C ALA A 81 -18.98 5.21 -7.14
N PHE A 82 -19.15 4.60 -5.97
CA PHE A 82 -18.02 4.38 -5.05
C PHE A 82 -16.97 3.48 -5.71
N CYS A 83 -15.78 3.99 -5.93
CA CYS A 83 -14.71 3.30 -6.64
C CYS A 83 -13.72 2.69 -5.66
N LEU A 84 -13.68 1.35 -5.60
CA LEU A 84 -12.72 0.61 -4.81
C LEU A 84 -11.53 0.18 -5.67
N LEU A 85 -10.32 0.53 -5.22
CA LEU A 85 -9.06 0.01 -5.79
C LEU A 85 -8.54 -1.13 -4.90
N VAL A 86 -8.10 -2.23 -5.51
CA VAL A 86 -7.49 -3.36 -4.80
C VAL A 86 -6.12 -3.66 -5.40
N VAL A 87 -5.07 -3.54 -4.59
CA VAL A 87 -3.68 -3.76 -5.02
C VAL A 87 -2.99 -4.78 -4.12
N GLY A 88 -2.71 -5.96 -4.68
CA GLY A 88 -2.09 -7.07 -3.96
C GLY A 88 -0.57 -6.99 -3.81
N GLY A 89 0.08 -6.05 -4.50
CA GLY A 89 1.53 -5.97 -4.62
C GLY A 89 2.11 -6.95 -5.66
N SER A 90 3.44 -6.98 -5.80
CA SER A 90 4.15 -7.72 -6.85
C SER A 90 3.91 -9.24 -6.86
N GLN A 91 3.44 -9.81 -5.77
CA GLN A 91 3.16 -11.25 -5.68
C GLN A 91 1.67 -11.58 -5.83
N GLY A 92 0.82 -10.57 -6.10
CA GLY A 92 -0.62 -10.70 -6.06
C GLY A 92 -1.11 -11.11 -4.68
N ALA A 93 -2.39 -11.04 -4.44
CA ALA A 93 -2.94 -11.54 -3.19
C ALA A 93 -4.20 -12.36 -3.49
N LYS A 94 -4.03 -13.67 -3.73
CA LYS A 94 -5.16 -14.60 -3.96
C LYS A 94 -6.28 -14.44 -2.93
N ILE A 95 -5.93 -14.06 -1.69
CA ILE A 95 -6.93 -13.81 -0.64
C ILE A 95 -7.82 -12.62 -1.01
N PHE A 96 -7.30 -11.60 -1.71
CA PHE A 96 -8.11 -10.46 -2.18
C PHE A 96 -9.10 -10.93 -3.24
N ASP A 97 -8.64 -11.72 -4.23
CA ASP A 97 -9.52 -12.24 -5.28
C ASP A 97 -10.69 -13.03 -4.70
N ASN A 98 -10.44 -13.84 -3.67
CA ASN A 98 -11.48 -14.68 -3.08
C ASN A 98 -12.50 -13.89 -2.26
N VAL A 99 -12.04 -12.99 -1.38
CA VAL A 99 -12.90 -12.25 -0.44
C VAL A 99 -13.56 -11.05 -1.14
N VAL A 100 -12.79 -10.25 -1.88
CA VAL A 100 -13.29 -8.99 -2.45
C VAL A 100 -14.42 -9.24 -3.45
N LYS A 101 -14.29 -10.23 -4.34
CA LYS A 101 -15.32 -10.50 -5.35
C LYS A 101 -16.70 -10.75 -4.75
N ASN A 102 -16.77 -11.58 -3.70
CA ASN A 102 -18.03 -11.92 -3.06
C ASN A 102 -18.68 -10.69 -2.43
N VAL A 103 -17.86 -9.91 -1.71
CA VAL A 103 -18.31 -8.71 -1.02
C VAL A 103 -18.77 -7.65 -2.01
N ILE A 104 -18.04 -7.40 -3.09
CA ILE A 104 -18.41 -6.41 -4.10
C ILE A 104 -19.69 -6.79 -4.83
N VAL A 105 -19.87 -8.07 -5.19
CA VAL A 105 -21.12 -8.57 -5.77
C VAL A 105 -22.31 -8.37 -4.82
N ASN A 106 -22.12 -8.59 -3.52
CA ASN A 106 -23.18 -8.35 -2.53
C ASN A 106 -23.50 -6.86 -2.37
N LEU A 107 -22.49 -6.03 -2.22
CA LEU A 107 -22.65 -4.59 -2.01
C LEU A 107 -23.27 -3.87 -3.23
N SER A 108 -22.99 -4.35 -4.45
CA SER A 108 -23.52 -3.78 -5.69
C SER A 108 -25.04 -3.88 -5.82
N LYS A 109 -25.67 -4.82 -5.08
CA LYS A 109 -27.14 -4.95 -5.04
C LYS A 109 -27.84 -3.74 -4.40
N LYS A 110 -27.11 -2.98 -3.56
CA LYS A 110 -27.65 -1.83 -2.81
C LYS A 110 -26.93 -0.52 -3.08
N ASN A 111 -25.73 -0.58 -3.63
CA ASN A 111 -24.86 0.58 -3.83
C ASN A 111 -24.33 0.61 -5.27
N LYS A 112 -24.15 1.80 -5.82
CA LYS A 112 -23.46 1.96 -7.11
C LYS A 112 -21.95 1.88 -6.88
N ILE A 113 -21.33 0.77 -7.29
CA ILE A 113 -19.92 0.46 -7.04
C ILE A 113 -19.20 0.27 -8.36
N LYS A 114 -17.95 0.75 -8.41
CA LYS A 114 -16.93 0.45 -9.41
C LYS A 114 -15.76 -0.25 -8.74
N ILE A 115 -15.17 -1.24 -9.38
CA ILE A 115 -13.98 -1.95 -8.89
C ILE A 115 -12.81 -1.81 -9.85
N ILE A 116 -11.65 -1.50 -9.32
CA ILE A 116 -10.36 -1.55 -10.02
C ILE A 116 -9.50 -2.56 -9.24
N GLN A 117 -9.17 -3.70 -9.83
CA GLN A 117 -8.51 -4.77 -9.06
C GLN A 117 -7.31 -5.36 -9.78
N GLN A 118 -6.19 -5.38 -9.06
CA GLN A 118 -5.02 -6.13 -9.44
C GLN A 118 -5.21 -7.61 -9.10
N THR A 119 -4.96 -8.49 -10.07
CA THR A 119 -4.93 -9.93 -9.87
C THR A 119 -3.83 -10.59 -10.69
N HIS A 120 -3.52 -11.84 -10.45
CA HIS A 120 -2.60 -12.59 -11.30
C HIS A 120 -3.20 -12.81 -12.69
N LYS A 121 -2.38 -12.75 -13.74
CA LYS A 121 -2.80 -12.86 -15.14
C LYS A 121 -3.74 -14.04 -15.40
N SER A 122 -3.52 -15.18 -14.75
CA SER A 122 -4.39 -16.37 -14.90
C SER A 122 -5.82 -16.20 -14.41
N ASN A 123 -6.09 -15.19 -13.57
CA ASN A 123 -7.38 -14.97 -12.93
C ASN A 123 -8.15 -13.79 -13.53
N THR A 124 -7.52 -13.03 -14.44
CA THR A 124 -8.07 -11.78 -14.96
C THR A 124 -9.43 -12.00 -15.63
N ASP A 125 -9.53 -12.98 -16.53
CA ASP A 125 -10.77 -13.21 -17.30
C ASP A 125 -11.89 -13.75 -16.41
N GLN A 126 -11.56 -14.64 -15.49
CA GLN A 126 -12.53 -15.16 -14.52
C GLN A 126 -13.12 -14.06 -13.63
N LEU A 127 -12.26 -13.18 -13.10
CA LEU A 127 -12.71 -12.09 -12.24
C LEU A 127 -13.57 -11.09 -13.03
N ARG A 128 -13.15 -10.75 -14.25
CA ARG A 128 -13.91 -9.87 -15.14
C ARG A 128 -15.31 -10.43 -15.42
N SER A 129 -15.41 -11.71 -15.83
CA SER A 129 -16.70 -12.37 -16.07
C SER A 129 -17.66 -12.27 -14.88
N ILE A 130 -17.16 -12.51 -13.65
CA ILE A 130 -17.98 -12.42 -12.44
C ILE A 130 -18.53 -11.00 -12.21
N TYR A 131 -17.71 -9.96 -12.43
CA TYR A 131 -18.15 -8.58 -12.27
C TYR A 131 -19.08 -8.12 -13.40
N ASP A 132 -18.83 -8.57 -14.64
CA ASP A 132 -19.68 -8.27 -15.80
C ASP A 132 -21.08 -8.90 -15.65
N GLU A 133 -21.16 -10.15 -15.22
CA GLU A 133 -22.42 -10.85 -14.93
C GLU A 133 -23.22 -10.12 -13.82
N ALA A 134 -22.52 -9.57 -12.83
CA ALA A 134 -23.12 -8.75 -11.77
C ALA A 134 -23.40 -7.30 -12.21
N LYS A 135 -23.11 -6.93 -13.47
CA LYS A 135 -23.24 -5.58 -14.04
C LYS A 135 -22.47 -4.51 -13.25
N ILE A 136 -21.29 -4.87 -12.74
CA ILE A 136 -20.39 -3.99 -12.00
C ILE A 136 -19.35 -3.42 -12.96
N GLU A 137 -19.23 -2.09 -13.02
CA GLU A 137 -18.15 -1.45 -13.76
C GLU A 137 -16.81 -1.87 -13.16
N ASN A 138 -15.94 -2.46 -13.99
CA ASN A 138 -14.70 -3.03 -13.51
C ASN A 138 -13.51 -2.73 -14.42
N THR A 139 -12.30 -2.69 -13.80
CA THR A 139 -11.01 -2.66 -14.47
C THR A 139 -10.11 -3.69 -13.81
N ILE A 140 -9.82 -4.80 -14.49
CA ILE A 140 -9.00 -5.88 -13.95
C ILE A 140 -7.66 -5.91 -14.67
N PHE A 141 -6.56 -5.91 -13.91
CA PHE A 141 -5.20 -5.87 -14.44
C PHE A 141 -4.24 -6.76 -13.63
N ASP A 142 -3.13 -7.17 -14.23
CA ASP A 142 -2.03 -7.86 -13.54
C ASP A 142 -0.90 -6.89 -13.19
N PHE A 143 -0.57 -6.00 -14.11
CA PHE A 143 0.43 -4.97 -13.94
C PHE A 143 -0.06 -3.64 -14.52
N GLU A 144 0.23 -2.53 -13.83
CA GLU A 144 -0.09 -1.19 -14.30
C GLU A 144 1.10 -0.25 -14.05
N GLU A 145 1.58 0.35 -15.13
CA GLU A 145 2.72 1.27 -15.07
C GLU A 145 2.36 2.62 -14.46
N ASN A 146 1.11 3.04 -14.69
CA ASN A 146 0.55 4.31 -14.22
C ASN A 146 -0.46 4.12 -13.09
N LEU A 147 -0.01 3.46 -12.01
CA LEU A 147 -0.85 3.21 -10.83
C LEU A 147 -1.42 4.50 -10.21
N ALA A 148 -0.73 5.65 -10.38
CA ALA A 148 -1.20 6.94 -9.90
C ALA A 148 -2.57 7.32 -10.46
N ASP A 149 -2.85 7.02 -11.74
CA ASP A 149 -4.16 7.30 -12.36
C ASP A 149 -5.27 6.44 -11.76
N LEU A 150 -4.97 5.17 -11.45
CA LEU A 150 -5.94 4.27 -10.81
C LEU A 150 -6.22 4.68 -9.36
N ILE A 151 -5.17 5.05 -8.61
CA ILE A 151 -5.32 5.61 -7.25
C ILE A 151 -6.16 6.87 -7.30
N ASN A 152 -5.90 7.76 -8.24
CA ASN A 152 -6.63 9.01 -8.37
C ASN A 152 -8.13 8.78 -8.61
N GLN A 153 -8.49 7.83 -9.46
CA GLN A 153 -9.89 7.47 -9.78
C GLN A 153 -10.62 6.80 -8.62
N SER A 154 -9.91 6.18 -7.67
CA SER A 154 -10.52 5.43 -6.58
C SER A 154 -10.92 6.32 -5.40
N ASP A 155 -11.90 5.87 -4.62
CA ASP A 155 -12.27 6.48 -3.35
C ASP A 155 -11.50 5.83 -2.19
N LEU A 156 -11.38 4.52 -2.18
CA LEU A 156 -10.68 3.73 -1.16
C LEU A 156 -9.75 2.72 -1.83
N CYS A 157 -8.61 2.44 -1.21
CA CYS A 157 -7.72 1.36 -1.62
C CYS A 157 -7.68 0.24 -0.58
N ILE A 158 -7.75 -1.03 -1.01
CA ILE A 158 -7.39 -2.20 -0.20
C ILE A 158 -6.03 -2.71 -0.66
N THR A 159 -5.06 -2.85 0.26
CA THR A 159 -3.70 -3.21 -0.11
C THR A 159 -2.95 -4.01 0.95
N ARG A 160 -1.83 -4.60 0.57
CA ARG A 160 -0.79 -5.04 1.50
C ARG A 160 -0.02 -3.84 2.04
N ALA A 161 0.67 -4.01 3.17
CA ALA A 161 1.43 -2.93 3.80
C ALA A 161 2.88 -2.83 3.28
N GLY A 162 3.06 -2.84 1.95
CA GLY A 162 4.36 -2.56 1.32
C GLY A 162 4.71 -1.07 1.44
N ALA A 163 5.96 -0.77 1.84
CA ALA A 163 6.38 0.60 2.10
C ALA A 163 6.14 1.57 0.93
N SER A 164 6.42 1.15 -0.31
CA SER A 164 6.22 1.99 -1.50
C SER A 164 4.75 2.31 -1.73
N THR A 165 3.88 1.28 -1.72
CA THR A 165 2.45 1.49 -1.98
C THR A 165 1.79 2.34 -0.90
N LEU A 166 2.15 2.15 0.39
CA LEU A 166 1.61 2.99 1.47
C LEU A 166 2.07 4.45 1.32
N ALA A 167 3.32 4.67 0.93
CA ALA A 167 3.85 6.01 0.66
C ALA A 167 3.13 6.68 -0.53
N GLU A 168 2.90 5.94 -1.63
CA GLU A 168 2.17 6.40 -2.80
C GLU A 168 0.74 6.83 -2.46
N LEU A 169 0.02 6.00 -1.70
CA LEU A 169 -1.35 6.29 -1.26
C LEU A 169 -1.42 7.50 -0.33
N SER A 170 -0.48 7.61 0.62
CA SER A 170 -0.39 8.73 1.56
C SER A 170 -0.11 10.06 0.84
N ILE A 171 0.86 10.09 -0.09
CA ILE A 171 1.18 11.30 -0.88
C ILE A 171 -0.03 11.77 -1.70
N MET A 172 -0.84 10.84 -2.18
CA MET A 172 -2.05 11.15 -2.94
C MET A 172 -3.28 11.44 -2.06
N ASN A 173 -3.12 11.50 -0.76
CA ASN A 173 -4.22 11.67 0.22
C ASN A 173 -5.36 10.67 -0.03
N LYS A 174 -5.01 9.42 -0.32
CA LYS A 174 -5.96 8.36 -0.60
C LYS A 174 -6.16 7.50 0.64
N PRO A 175 -7.34 7.47 1.26
CA PRO A 175 -7.63 6.56 2.38
C PRO A 175 -7.47 5.10 1.95
N PHE A 176 -6.94 4.27 2.84
CA PHE A 176 -6.74 2.85 2.53
C PHE A 176 -6.97 1.91 3.70
N LEU A 177 -7.48 0.73 3.39
CA LEU A 177 -7.49 -0.43 4.28
C LEU A 177 -6.27 -1.30 3.97
N THR A 178 -5.41 -1.50 4.95
CA THR A 178 -4.25 -2.37 4.76
C THR A 178 -4.40 -3.70 5.47
N ILE A 179 -4.01 -4.77 4.77
CA ILE A 179 -4.02 -6.15 5.27
C ILE A 179 -2.56 -6.62 5.30
N PRO A 180 -1.83 -6.41 6.42
CA PRO A 180 -0.43 -6.79 6.51
C PRO A 180 -0.22 -8.29 6.31
N LEU A 181 0.82 -8.66 5.57
CA LEU A 181 1.18 -10.05 5.36
C LEU A 181 1.81 -10.63 6.63
N VAL A 182 1.19 -11.66 7.21
CA VAL A 182 1.62 -12.30 8.48
C VAL A 182 3.03 -12.91 8.37
N SER A 183 3.38 -13.46 7.19
CA SER A 183 4.69 -14.08 6.94
C SER A 183 5.80 -13.06 6.58
N ALA A 184 5.49 -11.76 6.64
CA ALA A 184 6.49 -10.74 6.34
C ALA A 184 7.64 -10.78 7.36
N LYS A 185 8.88 -10.93 6.86
CA LYS A 185 10.08 -11.02 7.70
C LYS A 185 10.18 -9.80 8.61
N ASP A 186 10.58 -10.04 9.87
CA ASP A 186 10.75 -9.01 10.88
C ASP A 186 9.48 -8.15 11.12
N ASN A 187 8.30 -8.67 10.75
CA ASN A 187 6.98 -8.03 10.89
C ASN A 187 6.88 -6.63 10.24
N HIS A 188 7.73 -6.35 9.24
CA HIS A 188 7.86 -5.00 8.66
C HIS A 188 6.55 -4.47 8.07
N GLN A 189 5.68 -5.34 7.48
CA GLN A 189 4.41 -4.86 6.95
C GLN A 189 3.46 -4.38 8.04
N PHE A 190 3.39 -5.08 9.17
CA PHE A 190 2.56 -4.63 10.28
C PHE A 190 3.05 -3.30 10.86
N GLU A 191 4.37 -3.14 10.97
CA GLU A 191 4.96 -1.90 11.45
C GLU A 191 4.78 -0.72 10.49
N ASN A 192 4.90 -0.97 9.18
CA ASN A 192 4.54 0.04 8.18
C ASN A 192 3.06 0.45 8.32
N ALA A 193 2.15 -0.53 8.45
CA ALA A 193 0.73 -0.25 8.63
C ALA A 193 0.46 0.61 9.86
N ASN A 194 1.03 0.25 11.01
CA ASN A 194 0.89 1.00 12.27
C ASN A 194 1.38 2.44 12.13
N PHE A 195 2.48 2.66 11.43
CA PHE A 195 2.99 4.02 11.20
C PHE A 195 1.95 4.89 10.48
N TYR A 196 1.40 4.43 9.36
CA TYR A 196 0.39 5.18 8.62
C TYR A 196 -0.97 5.24 9.34
N GLN A 197 -1.31 4.26 10.17
CA GLN A 197 -2.50 4.33 11.01
C GLN A 197 -2.35 5.43 12.08
N ASN A 198 -1.19 5.55 12.69
CA ASN A 198 -0.91 6.61 13.66
C ASN A 198 -0.90 8.01 13.04
N LEU A 199 -0.57 8.13 11.76
CA LEU A 199 -0.74 9.36 10.98
C LEU A 199 -2.21 9.63 10.59
N GLY A 200 -3.12 8.70 10.88
CA GLY A 200 -4.53 8.86 10.54
C GLY A 200 -4.89 8.51 9.09
N CYS A 201 -3.95 8.02 8.27
CA CYS A 201 -4.15 7.80 6.83
C CYS A 201 -4.95 6.53 6.50
N CYS A 202 -5.01 5.53 7.41
CA CYS A 202 -5.51 4.20 7.05
C CYS A 202 -6.23 3.47 8.18
N TRP A 203 -6.86 2.35 7.80
CA TRP A 203 -7.32 1.29 8.70
C TRP A 203 -6.46 0.05 8.53
N ILE A 204 -6.36 -0.75 9.58
CA ILE A 204 -5.68 -2.05 9.57
C ILE A 204 -6.69 -3.14 9.86
N MET A 205 -6.68 -4.19 9.04
CA MET A 205 -7.39 -5.43 9.31
C MET A 205 -6.39 -6.59 9.25
N ASN A 206 -6.33 -7.41 10.31
CA ASN A 206 -5.42 -8.55 10.29
C ASN A 206 -5.86 -9.57 9.23
N GLN A 207 -4.91 -10.28 8.64
CA GLN A 207 -5.23 -11.26 7.59
C GLN A 207 -6.19 -12.36 8.06
N LYS A 208 -6.14 -12.77 9.33
CA LYS A 208 -7.07 -13.76 9.93
C LYS A 208 -8.51 -13.27 10.00
N ASP A 209 -8.70 -11.95 10.09
CA ASP A 209 -9.99 -11.28 10.20
C ASP A 209 -10.53 -10.84 8.83
N PHE A 210 -9.71 -10.96 7.77
CA PHE A 210 -10.06 -10.59 6.40
C PHE A 210 -10.90 -11.70 5.76
N ASN A 211 -12.21 -11.59 5.90
CA ASN A 211 -13.24 -12.47 5.35
C ASN A 211 -14.43 -11.65 4.83
N ASP A 212 -15.35 -12.32 4.14
CA ASP A 212 -16.49 -11.68 3.50
C ASP A 212 -17.33 -10.84 4.48
N VAL A 213 -17.63 -11.37 5.67
CA VAL A 213 -18.48 -10.71 6.67
C VAL A 213 -17.83 -9.42 7.20
N ASN A 214 -16.56 -9.50 7.59
CA ASN A 214 -15.86 -8.36 8.18
C ASN A 214 -15.57 -7.29 7.13
N LEU A 215 -15.20 -7.67 5.91
CA LEU A 215 -14.96 -6.72 4.84
C LEU A 215 -16.25 -6.03 4.40
N GLU A 216 -17.36 -6.78 4.27
CA GLU A 216 -18.65 -6.20 3.92
C GLU A 216 -19.13 -5.20 4.97
N LYS A 217 -19.01 -5.54 6.25
CA LYS A 217 -19.31 -4.64 7.37
C LYS A 217 -18.47 -3.36 7.32
N PHE A 218 -17.16 -3.51 7.09
CA PHE A 218 -16.25 -2.38 6.99
C PHE A 218 -16.62 -1.47 5.80
N LEU A 219 -16.81 -2.01 4.60
CA LEU A 219 -17.13 -1.21 3.41
C LEU A 219 -18.50 -0.52 3.53
N ASN A 220 -19.52 -1.20 4.07
CA ASN A 220 -20.81 -0.56 4.36
C ASN A 220 -20.64 0.61 5.32
N HIS A 221 -19.85 0.44 6.39
CA HIS A 221 -19.58 1.52 7.33
C HIS A 221 -18.91 2.73 6.65
N ILE A 222 -17.89 2.51 5.81
CA ILE A 222 -17.19 3.59 5.10
C ILE A 222 -18.10 4.30 4.08
N ILE A 223 -18.91 3.55 3.34
CA ILE A 223 -19.83 4.13 2.35
C ILE A 223 -20.89 5.02 3.03
N MET A 224 -21.36 4.63 4.22
CA MET A 224 -22.38 5.36 4.97
C MET A 224 -21.80 6.53 5.80
N ASN A 225 -20.59 6.42 6.32
CA ASN A 225 -19.95 7.39 7.22
C ASN A 225 -18.89 8.24 6.52
N LYS A 226 -19.33 9.20 5.72
CA LYS A 226 -18.45 10.12 4.99
C LYS A 226 -17.55 10.97 5.89
N SER A 227 -17.93 11.22 7.14
CA SER A 227 -17.11 12.00 8.08
C SER A 227 -15.81 11.31 8.45
N GLU A 228 -15.86 10.04 8.83
CA GLU A 228 -14.63 9.25 9.15
C GLU A 228 -13.75 9.07 7.92
N TYR A 229 -14.36 8.83 6.77
CA TYR A 229 -13.65 8.76 5.50
C TYR A 229 -12.89 10.06 5.19
N ASN A 230 -13.56 11.23 5.35
CA ASN A 230 -12.95 12.53 5.07
C ASN A 230 -11.76 12.83 6.00
N ILE A 231 -11.89 12.52 7.30
CA ILE A 231 -10.76 12.70 8.24
C ILE A 231 -9.51 11.95 7.75
N LYS A 232 -9.67 10.72 7.25
CA LYS A 232 -8.51 9.96 6.74
C LYS A 232 -8.00 10.43 5.38
N LYS A 233 -8.82 11.12 4.61
CA LYS A 233 -8.42 11.74 3.36
C LYS A 233 -7.64 13.03 3.57
N ASP A 234 -7.90 13.73 4.67
CA ASP A 234 -7.28 15.04 4.97
C ASP A 234 -5.94 14.89 5.74
N ASN A 235 -5.62 13.67 6.23
CA ASN A 235 -4.37 13.31 6.89
C ASN A 235 -3.36 12.71 5.90
#